data_e84386542b3c4bc53a18ac7db997e8f3
#
_entry.id   e84386542b3c4bc53a18ac7db997e8f3
#
_cell.length_a   1.000
_cell.length_b   1.000
_cell.length_c   1.000
_cell.angle_alpha   90.00
_cell.angle_beta   90.00
_cell.angle_gamma   90.00
#
_symmetry.space_group_name_H-M   'P 1'
#
loop_
_entity.id
_entity.type
_entity.pdbx_description
1 polymer ?
#
loop_
_entity_poly.entity_id
_entity_poly.type
_entity_poly.pdbx_seq_one_letter_code
_entity_poly.pdbx_strand_id
1 'polypeptide(L)'
;MLILDKPAGLPVHRGPRGGASLEDWLPALALGKHRLPQPAHRLDTDTAGCLVLGRTRPMLAELGALFAAGRAAKTYWAVVRGAPPRPSGTVDAPLLKRSTAKEGWWMAVDPAGQPARTTWRVLGKAAGLTWLELRPKTGRTHQIRVHCAHLGCPILGDARYGGGEGRLHLLARAIALPLDPPRGATAPPPPHMRDALAACGWA
;
A
#
# COMPACT_ATOMS: atom_id res chain seq x y z
N MET A 1 -9.04 12.19 -14.01
CA MET A 1 -8.34 11.10 -13.33
C MET A 1 -9.30 9.94 -13.07
N LEU A 2 -8.76 8.77 -12.66
CA LEU A 2 -9.52 7.63 -12.11
C LEU A 2 -8.90 7.26 -10.77
N ILE A 3 -9.72 6.73 -9.87
CA ILE A 3 -9.23 6.04 -8.66
C ILE A 3 -9.84 4.64 -8.72
N LEU A 4 -8.99 3.63 -8.78
CA LEU A 4 -9.39 2.23 -8.90
C LEU A 4 -9.32 1.56 -7.55
N ASP A 5 -10.19 0.59 -7.32
CA ASP A 5 -10.00 -0.43 -6.29
C ASP A 5 -9.21 -1.60 -6.91
N LYS A 6 -7.88 -1.54 -6.77
CA LYS A 6 -6.98 -2.56 -7.33
C LYS A 6 -7.11 -3.87 -6.55
N PRO A 7 -7.37 -5.02 -7.20
CA PRO A 7 -7.37 -6.29 -6.49
C PRO A 7 -5.96 -6.66 -5.99
N ALA A 8 -5.88 -7.44 -4.91
CA ALA A 8 -4.65 -8.10 -4.48
C ALA A 8 -4.22 -9.14 -5.53
N GLY A 9 -2.92 -9.31 -5.72
CA GLY A 9 -2.33 -10.23 -6.70
C GLY A 9 -2.12 -9.63 -8.10
N LEU A 10 -2.62 -8.42 -8.39
CA LEU A 10 -2.41 -7.74 -9.67
C LEU A 10 -1.24 -6.73 -9.56
N PRO A 11 -0.12 -6.93 -10.28
CA PRO A 11 0.94 -5.93 -10.35
C PRO A 11 0.48 -4.69 -11.14
N VAL A 12 0.95 -3.50 -10.73
CA VAL A 12 0.65 -2.25 -11.44
C VAL A 12 1.39 -2.19 -12.78
N HIS A 13 2.64 -2.62 -12.80
CA HIS A 13 3.48 -2.66 -14.00
C HIS A 13 3.96 -4.08 -14.24
N ARG A 14 4.13 -4.41 -15.52
CA ARG A 14 4.69 -5.69 -15.94
C ARG A 14 6.13 -5.80 -15.46
N GLY A 15 6.42 -6.85 -14.72
CA GLY A 15 7.76 -7.13 -14.24
C GLY A 15 8.68 -7.68 -15.35
N PRO A 16 9.99 -7.82 -15.07
CA PRO A 16 10.96 -8.35 -16.06
C PRO A 16 10.63 -9.76 -16.59
N ARG A 17 9.90 -10.55 -15.82
CA ARG A 17 9.46 -11.90 -16.19
C ARG A 17 8.16 -11.93 -17.00
N GLY A 18 7.60 -10.78 -17.36
CA GLY A 18 6.32 -10.67 -18.02
C GLY A 18 5.14 -11.01 -17.09
N GLY A 19 4.01 -11.44 -17.69
CA GLY A 19 2.78 -11.79 -16.98
C GLY A 19 1.74 -10.68 -17.00
N ALA A 20 0.54 -11.01 -16.51
CA ALA A 20 -0.58 -10.06 -16.45
C ALA A 20 -0.28 -8.92 -15.45
N SER A 21 -0.69 -7.72 -15.82
CA SER A 21 -0.55 -6.52 -15.00
C SER A 21 -1.72 -5.56 -15.25
N LEU A 22 -1.84 -4.49 -14.47
CA LEU A 22 -2.83 -3.44 -14.71
C LEU A 22 -2.71 -2.84 -16.12
N GLU A 23 -1.51 -2.87 -16.72
CA GLU A 23 -1.28 -2.33 -18.06
C GLU A 23 -2.16 -3.00 -19.13
N ASP A 24 -2.50 -4.28 -18.96
CA ASP A 24 -3.38 -5.03 -19.88
C ASP A 24 -4.83 -4.53 -19.84
N TRP A 25 -5.23 -3.85 -18.77
CA TRP A 25 -6.57 -3.31 -18.56
C TRP A 25 -6.71 -1.84 -18.92
N LEU A 26 -5.58 -1.12 -19.16
CA LEU A 26 -5.62 0.30 -19.48
C LEU A 26 -6.48 0.65 -20.70
N PRO A 27 -6.55 -0.17 -21.78
CA PRO A 27 -7.46 0.08 -22.90
C PRO A 27 -8.93 0.13 -22.47
N ALA A 28 -9.39 -0.80 -21.63
CA ALA A 28 -10.75 -0.79 -21.08
C ALA A 28 -11.01 0.44 -20.18
N LEU A 29 -9.99 0.87 -19.43
CA LEU A 29 -10.06 2.04 -18.54
C LEU A 29 -9.95 3.38 -19.29
N ALA A 30 -9.71 3.38 -20.59
CA ALA A 30 -9.73 4.59 -21.42
C ALA A 30 -11.13 5.22 -21.48
N LEU A 31 -12.20 4.41 -21.34
CA LEU A 31 -13.60 4.86 -21.29
C LEU A 31 -13.93 5.78 -22.47
N GLY A 32 -13.64 5.31 -23.69
CA GLY A 32 -13.90 6.05 -24.94
C GLY A 32 -12.93 7.19 -25.26
N LYS A 33 -11.82 7.36 -24.50
CA LYS A 33 -10.79 8.33 -24.85
C LYS A 33 -9.64 7.65 -25.61
N HIS A 34 -9.05 8.36 -26.57
CA HIS A 34 -7.90 7.84 -27.35
C HIS A 34 -6.66 7.58 -26.49
N ARG A 35 -6.45 8.39 -25.45
CA ARG A 35 -5.30 8.24 -24.58
C ARG A 35 -5.60 7.29 -23.41
N LEU A 36 -4.71 6.32 -23.22
CA LEU A 36 -4.77 5.41 -22.08
C LEU A 36 -4.43 6.15 -20.79
N PRO A 37 -5.17 5.88 -19.69
CA PRO A 37 -4.80 6.39 -18.37
C PRO A 37 -3.46 5.81 -17.92
N GLN A 38 -2.72 6.55 -17.09
CA GLN A 38 -1.41 6.15 -16.59
C GLN A 38 -1.41 6.16 -15.06
N PRO A 39 -0.84 5.16 -14.37
CA PRO A 39 -0.69 5.18 -12.92
C PRO A 39 0.14 6.39 -12.46
N ALA A 40 -0.38 7.14 -11.49
CA ALA A 40 0.33 8.26 -10.88
C ALA A 40 1.22 7.83 -9.71
N HIS A 41 0.97 6.65 -9.15
CA HIS A 41 1.77 5.98 -8.13
C HIS A 41 1.62 4.48 -8.27
N ARG A 42 2.26 3.73 -7.38
CA ARG A 42 2.18 2.27 -7.40
C ARG A 42 1.70 1.71 -6.05
N LEU A 43 1.10 0.54 -6.11
CA LEU A 43 0.90 -0.39 -5.00
C LEU A 43 1.70 -1.65 -5.27
N ASP A 44 2.08 -2.36 -4.20
CA ASP A 44 2.68 -3.69 -4.35
C ASP A 44 1.66 -4.66 -4.96
N THR A 45 2.14 -5.73 -5.57
CA THR A 45 1.29 -6.74 -6.24
C THR A 45 0.16 -7.21 -5.33
N ASP A 46 0.49 -7.58 -4.09
CA ASP A 46 -0.47 -8.17 -3.15
C ASP A 46 -1.23 -7.14 -2.30
N THR A 47 -0.91 -5.84 -2.43
CA THR A 47 -1.68 -4.76 -1.79
C THR A 47 -2.92 -4.45 -2.60
N ALA A 48 -4.10 -4.54 -1.99
CA ALA A 48 -5.37 -4.12 -2.59
C ALA A 48 -5.66 -2.64 -2.35
N GLY A 49 -6.64 -2.08 -3.09
CA GLY A 49 -7.28 -0.80 -2.78
C GLY A 49 -6.92 0.36 -3.69
N CYS A 50 -7.04 1.58 -3.19
CA CYS A 50 -7.04 2.82 -3.95
C CYS A 50 -5.75 3.05 -4.74
N LEU A 51 -5.85 3.00 -6.07
CA LEU A 51 -4.79 3.33 -7.03
C LEU A 51 -5.25 4.46 -7.96
N VAL A 52 -4.46 5.53 -8.02
CA VAL A 52 -4.79 6.74 -8.80
C VAL A 52 -4.14 6.69 -10.17
N LEU A 53 -4.93 7.01 -11.22
CA LEU A 53 -4.47 7.13 -12.59
C LEU A 53 -4.79 8.52 -13.15
N GLY A 54 -3.83 9.12 -13.85
CA GLY A 54 -4.03 10.34 -14.65
C GLY A 54 -4.55 9.98 -16.04
N ARG A 55 -5.59 10.69 -16.53
CA ARG A 55 -6.17 10.49 -17.88
C ARG A 55 -5.60 11.44 -18.93
N THR A 56 -4.90 12.48 -18.50
CA THR A 56 -4.25 13.47 -19.37
C THR A 56 -2.84 13.75 -18.87
N ARG A 57 -1.95 14.25 -19.75
CA ARG A 57 -0.58 14.62 -19.35
C ARG A 57 -0.54 15.66 -18.22
N PRO A 58 -1.31 16.78 -18.31
CA PRO A 58 -1.33 17.75 -17.20
C PRO A 58 -1.76 17.13 -15.88
N MET A 59 -2.86 16.34 -15.87
CA MET A 59 -3.33 15.67 -14.65
C MET A 59 -2.28 14.69 -14.11
N LEU A 60 -1.60 13.94 -14.97
CA LEU A 60 -0.56 13.01 -14.52
C LEU A 60 0.62 13.74 -13.90
N ALA A 61 1.04 14.88 -14.48
CA ALA A 61 2.10 15.72 -13.93
C ALA A 61 1.72 16.31 -12.57
N GLU A 62 0.49 16.84 -12.44
CA GLU A 62 -0.04 17.38 -11.20
C GLU A 62 -0.11 16.32 -10.09
N LEU A 63 -0.66 15.14 -10.39
CA LEU A 63 -0.68 14.00 -9.47
C LEU A 63 0.74 13.57 -9.08
N GLY A 64 1.66 13.46 -10.04
CA GLY A 64 3.06 13.14 -9.78
C GLY A 64 3.71 14.13 -8.80
N ALA A 65 3.49 15.43 -8.99
CA ALA A 65 3.97 16.47 -8.09
C ALA A 65 3.38 16.34 -6.67
N LEU A 66 2.08 16.02 -6.54
CA LEU A 66 1.42 15.80 -5.25
C LEU A 66 2.01 14.59 -4.50
N PHE A 67 2.25 13.48 -5.21
CA PHE A 67 2.88 12.29 -4.61
C PHE A 67 4.34 12.55 -4.22
N ALA A 68 5.12 13.21 -5.07
CA ALA A 68 6.52 13.53 -4.80
C ALA A 68 6.67 14.46 -3.60
N ALA A 69 5.78 15.45 -3.47
CA ALA A 69 5.74 16.39 -2.33
C ALA A 69 5.12 15.79 -1.05
N GLY A 70 4.66 14.52 -1.07
CA GLY A 70 3.99 13.88 0.07
C GLY A 70 2.65 14.49 0.46
N ARG A 71 2.02 15.26 -0.44
CA ARG A 71 0.75 15.96 -0.20
C ARG A 71 -0.47 15.08 -0.38
N ALA A 72 -0.36 13.94 -1.08
CA ALA A 72 -1.42 12.94 -1.18
C ALA A 72 -1.57 12.24 0.18
N ALA A 73 -2.73 12.43 0.85
CA ALA A 73 -3.01 11.75 2.11
C ALA A 73 -3.44 10.31 1.83
N LYS A 74 -2.66 9.36 2.33
CA LYS A 74 -2.85 7.92 2.15
C LYS A 74 -3.20 7.27 3.48
N THR A 75 -4.27 6.49 3.51
CA THR A 75 -4.66 5.70 4.68
C THR A 75 -4.68 4.23 4.28
N TYR A 76 -3.96 3.41 5.04
CA TYR A 76 -3.92 1.97 4.86
C TYR A 76 -4.53 1.28 6.09
N TRP A 77 -5.15 0.13 5.85
CA TRP A 77 -5.50 -0.82 6.89
C TRP A 77 -4.64 -2.06 6.75
N ALA A 78 -4.19 -2.57 7.88
CA ALA A 78 -3.51 -3.85 7.93
C ALA A 78 -4.01 -4.66 9.13
N VAL A 79 -4.09 -5.97 8.98
CA VAL A 79 -4.16 -6.88 10.12
C VAL A 79 -2.76 -7.43 10.34
N VAL A 80 -2.23 -7.27 11.55
CA VAL A 80 -0.89 -7.70 11.95
C VAL A 80 -0.96 -8.81 12.98
N ARG A 81 0.09 -9.64 13.06
CA ARG A 81 0.28 -10.64 14.12
C ARG A 81 0.86 -9.95 15.35
N GLY A 82 0.32 -10.29 16.52
CA GLY A 82 0.71 -9.65 17.78
C GLY A 82 0.09 -8.25 17.92
N ALA A 83 0.69 -7.43 18.76
CA ALA A 83 0.23 -6.07 19.03
C ALA A 83 1.42 -5.12 19.19
N PRO A 84 1.34 -3.90 18.66
CA PRO A 84 2.36 -2.89 18.93
C PRO A 84 2.33 -2.50 20.41
N PRO A 85 3.47 -1.99 20.96
CA PRO A 85 3.62 -1.71 22.40
C PRO A 85 2.75 -0.56 22.91
N ARG A 86 2.16 0.23 22.01
CA ARG A 86 1.32 1.40 22.32
C ARG A 86 0.06 1.39 21.44
N PRO A 87 -1.00 2.15 21.77
CA PRO A 87 -2.19 2.26 20.94
C PRO A 87 -1.95 3.07 19.64
N SER A 88 -0.93 3.91 19.60
CA SER A 88 -0.54 4.68 18.42
C SER A 88 0.94 5.07 18.48
N GLY A 89 1.50 5.46 17.34
CA GLY A 89 2.88 5.91 17.27
C GLY A 89 3.35 6.23 15.85
N THR A 90 4.66 6.39 15.74
CA THR A 90 5.35 6.65 14.48
C THR A 90 6.55 5.72 14.37
N VAL A 91 6.70 5.09 13.21
CA VAL A 91 7.97 4.48 12.78
C VAL A 91 8.67 5.49 11.89
N ASP A 92 9.83 5.96 12.32
CA ASP A 92 10.73 6.81 11.54
C ASP A 92 12.04 6.02 11.36
N ALA A 93 12.07 5.17 10.34
CA ALA A 93 13.15 4.22 10.12
C ALA A 93 13.47 4.16 8.62
N PRO A 94 14.68 4.62 8.22
CA PRO A 94 15.10 4.62 6.82
C PRO A 94 15.14 3.21 6.23
N LEU A 95 14.87 3.10 4.92
CA LEU A 95 14.78 1.84 4.20
C LEU A 95 15.82 1.74 3.11
N LEU A 96 16.57 0.64 3.10
CA LEU A 96 17.56 0.30 2.09
C LEU A 96 17.17 -0.99 1.37
N LYS A 97 17.35 -1.00 0.04
CA LYS A 97 17.20 -2.21 -0.76
C LYS A 97 18.43 -3.09 -0.57
N ARG A 98 18.20 -4.32 -0.13
CA ARG A 98 19.21 -5.39 -0.01
C ARG A 98 18.95 -6.45 -1.08
N SER A 99 19.98 -7.20 -1.47
CA SER A 99 19.86 -8.29 -2.43
C SER A 99 20.97 -9.31 -2.21
N THR A 100 20.61 -10.59 -2.32
CA THR A 100 21.56 -11.70 -2.43
C THR A 100 21.18 -12.60 -3.62
N ALA A 101 22.12 -13.39 -4.11
CA ALA A 101 21.85 -14.35 -5.19
C ALA A 101 20.81 -15.41 -4.77
N LYS A 102 20.80 -15.81 -3.51
CA LYS A 102 19.91 -16.85 -2.96
C LYS A 102 18.50 -16.35 -2.68
N GLU A 103 18.35 -15.16 -2.09
CA GLU A 103 17.06 -14.65 -1.56
C GLU A 103 16.41 -13.62 -2.48
N GLY A 104 17.11 -13.20 -3.54
CA GLY A 104 16.69 -12.07 -4.37
C GLY A 104 16.81 -10.75 -3.60
N TRP A 105 15.94 -9.78 -3.91
CA TRP A 105 15.97 -8.47 -3.27
C TRP A 105 14.87 -8.33 -2.20
N TRP A 106 15.16 -7.54 -1.16
CA TRP A 106 14.18 -7.11 -0.16
C TRP A 106 14.51 -5.69 0.34
N MET A 107 13.59 -5.11 1.11
CA MET A 107 13.82 -3.85 1.82
C MET A 107 14.13 -4.14 3.29
N ALA A 108 15.08 -3.43 3.86
CA ALA A 108 15.45 -3.55 5.27
C ALA A 108 15.52 -2.16 5.91
N VAL A 109 15.26 -2.07 7.21
CA VAL A 109 15.59 -0.87 7.99
C VAL A 109 17.09 -0.76 8.07
N ASP A 110 17.62 0.39 7.68
CA ASP A 110 19.05 0.66 7.63
C ASP A 110 19.31 2.17 7.69
N PRO A 111 20.19 2.67 8.59
CA PRO A 111 20.50 4.09 8.68
C PRO A 111 21.01 4.73 7.39
N ALA A 112 21.67 3.94 6.52
CA ALA A 112 22.12 4.39 5.18
C ALA A 112 21.00 4.39 4.13
N GLY A 113 19.77 4.02 4.51
CA GLY A 113 18.61 3.93 3.64
C GLY A 113 17.96 5.28 3.34
N GLN A 114 16.96 5.25 2.48
CA GLN A 114 16.15 6.43 2.18
C GLN A 114 15.18 6.71 3.34
N PRO A 115 14.99 7.97 3.74
CA PRO A 115 14.04 8.35 4.80
C PRO A 115 12.66 7.76 4.55
N ALA A 116 12.11 7.12 5.56
CA ALA A 116 10.79 6.50 5.51
C ALA A 116 10.08 6.70 6.85
N ARG A 117 8.85 7.23 6.79
CA ARG A 117 8.05 7.55 7.98
C ARG A 117 6.62 7.09 7.83
N THR A 118 6.12 6.37 8.83
CA THR A 118 4.73 5.88 8.89
C THR A 118 4.15 6.13 10.27
N THR A 119 3.05 6.85 10.36
CA THR A 119 2.25 6.92 11.59
C THR A 119 1.25 5.77 11.61
N TRP A 120 0.93 5.28 12.80
CA TRP A 120 -0.02 4.19 12.98
C TRP A 120 -0.88 4.38 14.22
N ARG A 121 -2.07 3.77 14.22
CA ARG A 121 -2.94 3.62 15.40
C ARG A 121 -3.67 2.29 15.36
N VAL A 122 -3.93 1.73 16.52
CA VAL A 122 -4.74 0.52 16.70
C VAL A 122 -6.20 0.91 16.53
N LEU A 123 -6.93 0.16 15.70
CA LEU A 123 -8.38 0.29 15.53
C LEU A 123 -9.13 -0.80 16.28
N GLY A 124 -8.54 -2.00 16.41
CA GLY A 124 -9.14 -3.11 17.11
C GLY A 124 -8.14 -4.24 17.36
N LYS A 125 -8.49 -5.18 18.25
CA LYS A 125 -7.66 -6.32 18.63
C LYS A 125 -8.50 -7.57 18.81
N ALA A 126 -7.90 -8.72 18.49
CA ALA A 126 -8.41 -10.04 18.80
C ALA A 126 -7.26 -10.93 19.29
N ALA A 127 -7.53 -12.20 19.63
CA ALA A 127 -6.50 -13.14 20.06
C ALA A 127 -5.35 -13.26 19.07
N GLY A 128 -4.21 -12.68 19.39
CA GLY A 128 -3.00 -12.71 18.56
C GLY A 128 -3.00 -11.81 17.30
N LEU A 129 -4.08 -11.06 17.04
CA LEU A 129 -4.20 -10.16 15.89
C LEU A 129 -4.47 -8.72 16.33
N THR A 130 -4.03 -7.77 15.52
CA THR A 130 -4.34 -6.34 15.69
C THR A 130 -4.67 -5.70 14.34
N TRP A 131 -5.77 -4.97 14.30
CA TRP A 131 -6.13 -4.13 13.17
C TRP A 131 -5.53 -2.74 13.33
N LEU A 132 -4.71 -2.34 12.36
CA LEU A 132 -4.02 -1.05 12.35
C LEU A 132 -4.52 -0.15 11.22
N GLU A 133 -4.66 1.14 11.52
CA GLU A 133 -4.62 2.20 10.55
C GLU A 133 -3.18 2.72 10.43
N LEU A 134 -2.68 2.82 9.19
CA LEU A 134 -1.34 3.30 8.91
C LEU A 134 -1.39 4.46 7.89
N ARG A 135 -0.63 5.52 8.16
CA ARG A 135 -0.56 6.71 7.29
C ARG A 135 0.90 6.99 6.92
N PRO A 136 1.39 6.44 5.81
CA PRO A 136 2.75 6.67 5.35
C PRO A 136 2.92 8.09 4.82
N LYS A 137 3.89 8.83 5.35
CA LYS A 137 4.28 10.18 4.88
C LYS A 137 5.17 10.11 3.65
N THR A 138 5.90 9.02 3.50
CA THR A 138 6.75 8.68 2.35
C THR A 138 6.14 7.51 1.56
N GLY A 139 6.77 7.07 0.49
CA GLY A 139 6.23 5.99 -0.37
C GLY A 139 7.32 5.03 -0.84
N ARG A 140 8.17 4.53 0.07
CA ARG A 140 9.23 3.58 -0.29
C ARG A 140 8.65 2.20 -0.57
N THR A 141 9.32 1.44 -1.42
CA THR A 141 8.92 0.07 -1.73
C THR A 141 8.78 -0.75 -0.44
N HIS A 142 7.69 -1.50 -0.30
CA HIS A 142 7.34 -2.32 0.86
C HIS A 142 7.34 -1.57 2.22
N GLN A 143 7.29 -0.24 2.22
CA GLN A 143 7.49 0.57 3.44
C GLN A 143 6.63 0.11 4.61
N ILE A 144 5.32 0.00 4.43
CA ILE A 144 4.39 -0.39 5.50
C ILE A 144 4.71 -1.80 6.01
N ARG A 145 5.01 -2.72 5.11
CA ARG A 145 5.32 -4.12 5.43
C ARG A 145 6.57 -4.22 6.31
N VAL A 146 7.64 -3.54 5.91
CA VAL A 146 8.91 -3.49 6.68
C VAL A 146 8.72 -2.78 8.01
N HIS A 147 7.98 -1.66 8.03
CA HIS A 147 7.73 -0.92 9.27
C HIS A 147 6.88 -1.73 10.28
N CYS A 148 5.88 -2.48 9.83
CA CYS A 148 5.12 -3.39 10.69
C CYS A 148 6.01 -4.52 11.25
N ALA A 149 6.86 -5.12 10.43
CA ALA A 149 7.82 -6.13 10.89
C ALA A 149 8.83 -5.53 11.89
N HIS A 150 9.32 -4.31 11.64
CA HIS A 150 10.22 -3.59 12.55
C HIS A 150 9.58 -3.27 13.91
N LEU A 151 8.26 -3.04 13.95
CA LEU A 151 7.48 -2.90 15.19
C LEU A 151 7.30 -4.22 15.96
N GLY A 152 7.81 -5.35 15.44
CA GLY A 152 7.55 -6.68 15.99
C GLY A 152 6.14 -7.23 15.70
N CYS A 153 5.38 -6.56 14.83
CA CYS A 153 4.00 -6.90 14.47
C CYS A 153 3.90 -7.06 12.94
N PRO A 154 4.45 -8.13 12.34
CA PRO A 154 4.40 -8.32 10.89
C PRO A 154 2.95 -8.50 10.40
N ILE A 155 2.70 -8.07 9.16
CA ILE A 155 1.36 -8.18 8.55
C ILE A 155 1.00 -9.65 8.35
N LEU A 156 -0.24 -10.00 8.66
CA LEU A 156 -0.79 -11.34 8.43
C LEU A 156 -0.71 -11.69 6.94
N GLY A 157 -0.16 -12.88 6.63
CA GLY A 157 0.06 -13.34 5.25
C GLY A 157 1.24 -12.69 4.54
N ASP A 158 2.11 -11.95 5.25
CA ASP A 158 3.35 -11.44 4.66
C ASP A 158 4.44 -12.51 4.67
N ALA A 159 4.57 -13.26 3.58
CA ALA A 159 5.57 -14.31 3.44
C ALA A 159 7.02 -13.79 3.48
N ARG A 160 7.25 -12.51 3.09
CA ARG A 160 8.61 -11.97 3.00
C ARG A 160 9.12 -11.38 4.31
N TYR A 161 8.27 -10.70 5.07
CA TYR A 161 8.67 -9.98 6.28
C TYR A 161 8.09 -10.55 7.57
N GLY A 162 7.16 -11.49 7.46
CA GLY A 162 6.48 -12.09 8.60
C GLY A 162 6.53 -13.61 8.65
N GLY A 163 7.15 -14.27 7.66
CA GLY A 163 7.20 -15.73 7.56
C GLY A 163 5.81 -16.39 7.51
N GLY A 164 4.75 -15.64 7.19
CA GLY A 164 3.38 -16.11 7.19
C GLY A 164 2.94 -16.65 5.83
N GLU A 165 2.05 -17.63 5.86
CA GLU A 165 1.35 -18.15 4.68
C GLU A 165 0.06 -17.39 4.42
N GLY A 166 -0.50 -17.55 3.20
CA GLY A 166 -1.75 -16.97 2.78
C GLY A 166 -1.61 -15.62 2.07
N ARG A 167 -2.72 -14.88 1.99
CA ARG A 167 -2.76 -13.58 1.31
C ARG A 167 -2.37 -12.44 2.26
N LEU A 168 -1.66 -11.45 1.74
CA LEU A 168 -1.24 -10.26 2.48
C LEU A 168 -2.47 -9.43 2.94
N HIS A 169 -2.61 -9.22 4.25
CA HIS A 169 -3.69 -8.41 4.84
C HIS A 169 -3.32 -6.92 4.88
N LEU A 170 -3.11 -6.33 3.69
CA LEU A 170 -2.78 -4.91 3.51
C LEU A 170 -3.68 -4.28 2.44
N LEU A 171 -4.39 -3.23 2.83
CA LEU A 171 -5.34 -2.49 2.02
C LEU A 171 -4.98 -1.00 1.96
N ALA A 172 -4.81 -0.44 0.78
CA ALA A 172 -4.80 1.00 0.55
C ALA A 172 -6.26 1.52 0.70
N ARG A 173 -6.70 1.70 1.95
CA ARG A 173 -8.10 1.92 2.36
C ARG A 173 -8.67 3.21 1.82
N ALA A 174 -7.89 4.29 1.84
CA ALA A 174 -8.37 5.59 1.38
C ALA A 174 -7.23 6.45 0.83
N ILE A 175 -7.59 7.31 -0.09
CA ILE A 175 -6.72 8.36 -0.60
C ILE A 175 -7.47 9.68 -0.66
N ALA A 176 -6.82 10.79 -0.25
CA ALA A 176 -7.32 12.14 -0.44
C ALA A 176 -6.24 12.99 -1.12
N LEU A 177 -6.66 13.69 -2.17
CA LEU A 177 -5.82 14.50 -3.04
C LEU A 177 -6.27 15.95 -2.93
N PRO A 178 -5.39 16.90 -2.53
CA PRO A 178 -5.70 18.31 -2.42
C PRO A 178 -5.68 19.00 -3.80
N LEU A 179 -6.53 18.52 -4.68
CA LEU A 179 -6.83 19.11 -5.98
C LEU A 179 -7.91 20.20 -5.82
N ASP A 180 -8.18 20.95 -6.87
CA ASP A 180 -9.30 21.87 -6.94
C ASP A 180 -10.32 21.39 -7.99
N PRO A 181 -11.54 21.01 -7.58
CA PRO A 181 -11.97 20.71 -6.20
C PRO A 181 -11.27 19.45 -5.64
N PRO A 182 -11.19 19.28 -4.30
CA PRO A 182 -10.56 18.12 -3.67
C PRO A 182 -11.16 16.80 -4.15
N ARG A 183 -10.34 15.77 -4.28
CA ARG A 183 -10.73 14.44 -4.74
C ARG A 183 -10.24 13.36 -3.77
N GLY A 184 -11.02 12.31 -3.61
CA GLY A 184 -10.65 11.17 -2.79
C GLY A 184 -11.57 9.98 -3.04
N ALA A 185 -11.16 8.83 -2.52
CA ALA A 185 -11.94 7.60 -2.55
C ALA A 185 -11.57 6.70 -1.38
N THR A 186 -12.46 5.76 -1.09
CA THR A 186 -12.21 4.65 -0.16
C THR A 186 -12.45 3.32 -0.89
N ALA A 187 -11.62 2.31 -0.61
CA ALA A 187 -11.78 0.96 -1.10
C ALA A 187 -12.34 0.07 0.02
N PRO A 188 -13.31 -0.82 -0.25
CA PRO A 188 -13.81 -1.76 0.75
C PRO A 188 -12.75 -2.82 1.10
N PRO A 189 -12.79 -3.43 2.29
CA PRO A 189 -11.94 -4.58 2.60
C PRO A 189 -12.17 -5.73 1.61
N PRO A 190 -11.09 -6.26 1.01
CA PRO A 190 -11.20 -7.41 0.12
C PRO A 190 -11.64 -8.65 0.90
N PRO A 191 -12.29 -9.65 0.27
CA PRO A 191 -12.87 -10.80 0.96
C PRO A 191 -11.93 -11.50 1.94
N HIS A 192 -10.67 -11.71 1.56
CA HIS A 192 -9.67 -12.41 2.38
C HIS A 192 -9.27 -11.67 3.68
N MET A 193 -9.61 -10.37 3.82
CA MET A 193 -9.32 -9.59 5.02
C MET A 193 -10.52 -9.51 5.98
N ARG A 194 -11.74 -9.80 5.52
CA ARG A 194 -12.97 -9.49 6.27
C ARG A 194 -13.07 -10.23 7.59
N ASP A 195 -12.80 -11.53 7.60
CA ASP A 195 -12.89 -12.35 8.82
C ASP A 195 -11.91 -11.88 9.89
N ALA A 196 -10.65 -11.58 9.50
CA ALA A 196 -9.65 -11.09 10.42
C ALA A 196 -9.97 -9.67 10.93
N LEU A 197 -10.53 -8.81 10.07
CA LEU A 197 -11.01 -7.48 10.48
C LEU A 197 -12.22 -7.56 11.40
N ALA A 198 -13.20 -8.41 11.07
CA ALA A 198 -14.40 -8.63 11.92
C ALA A 198 -14.01 -9.16 13.30
N ALA A 199 -13.09 -10.13 13.36
CA ALA A 199 -12.54 -10.61 14.63
C ALA A 199 -11.93 -9.46 15.47
N CYS A 200 -11.31 -8.46 14.81
CA CYS A 200 -10.75 -7.28 15.47
C CYS A 200 -11.79 -6.16 15.73
N GLY A 201 -13.08 -6.39 15.48
CA GLY A 201 -14.15 -5.43 15.78
C GLY A 201 -14.55 -4.52 14.61
N TRP A 202 -14.19 -4.85 13.39
CA TRP A 202 -14.75 -4.20 12.20
C TRP A 202 -16.17 -4.70 11.95
N ALA A 203 -17.14 -3.79 11.85
CA ALA A 203 -18.55 -4.04 11.56
C ALA A 203 -18.89 -3.78 10.09
#